data_90eb78e41655446c25ffe2204829cb14
#
_entry.id   90eb78e41655446c25ffe2204829cb14
#
_cell.length_a   1.000
_cell.length_b   1.000
_cell.length_c   1.000
_cell.angle_alpha   90.00
_cell.angle_beta   90.00
_cell.angle_gamma   90.00
#
_symmetry.space_group_name_H-M   'P 1'
#
loop_
_entity.id
_entity.type
_entity.pdbx_description
1 polymer ?
#
loop_
_entity_poly.entity_id
_entity_poly.type
_entity_poly.pdbx_seq_one_letter_code
_entity_poly.pdbx_strand_id
1 'polypeptide(L)'
;EFRRVLFRSIESFEELKAMQVAERAKMTVRDGLAPTEANLAKHQVLICAGTGCTSNKSAEVKAALEAKLAAEGMDKEIQVVQTGCFGFCSLGPIMVVYPEGTFYNKVEAKDIDEIVEKHFKNGELVERLLYTIPGTKEHAKDMKHIPFFQKQKRIALRNCGTIDPEKIEEAIAHYAYQGLGRALTTMNSQDIIQELLDSGIRGRGGGGFPTGLKWKFATGYSADQKYVVCNADEGDPGAFMDRSVLEGDPHSVIEAMAIGGYCIGANQGYVYIRAEYPIAVHRLEIAIKEAREIGLLGKNIMGTGFDFDIDIRLGAGAFVCGEETALLTSVEGKRGEPRPRPPFPAEKGLWNKPTFVNNVETLACISYIFLKGAQEFASVGTEKSKGTKVFAMSGKINNIGLVEVPMGTTLREIIYDIGGGIPGGKAFKAAQTGGPSGGCLPADLLDTQIDFDSLVKAGSMMGSGGLIVMDETDCMVDIAKFFVEFTQDESCGKCTPCRIGTKRILEILTKITEGKGEEGDIEKLEALAKNISTSALCALGQTAPNPVLATLKFFREEYEAHIRDKKCPAGKCKSLFTMVIDPEKCKGCTLCARNCPVGAITGTVRNPHVIDAEKCIKCGVCLDNCRFGAISKQ
;
A
#
# COMPACT_ATOMS: atom_id res chain seq x y z
N GLU A 1 12.97 -29.49 18.19
CA GLU A 1 14.45 -29.47 18.09
C GLU A 1 14.92 -29.98 16.73
N PHE A 2 14.66 -29.23 15.66
CA PHE A 2 15.20 -29.52 14.33
C PHE A 2 16.55 -28.82 14.19
N ARG A 3 17.57 -29.59 13.75
CA ARG A 3 18.94 -29.20 13.50
C ARG A 3 19.00 -27.82 12.85
N ARG A 4 19.36 -26.77 13.63
CA ARG A 4 20.01 -25.59 13.09
C ARG A 4 21.28 -26.05 12.39
N VAL A 5 21.27 -26.08 11.09
CA VAL A 5 22.51 -26.01 10.33
C VAL A 5 23.09 -24.65 10.72
N LEU A 6 24.16 -24.66 11.52
CA LEU A 6 24.93 -23.45 11.80
C LEU A 6 25.50 -23.00 10.46
N PHE A 7 24.86 -22.01 9.84
CA PHE A 7 25.40 -21.39 8.66
C PHE A 7 26.75 -20.78 9.05
N ARG A 8 27.78 -21.16 8.29
CA ARG A 8 29.07 -20.46 8.38
C ARG A 8 28.85 -19.03 7.93
N SER A 9 29.41 -18.08 8.67
CA SER A 9 29.39 -16.66 8.29
C SER A 9 29.93 -16.50 6.86
N ILE A 10 29.24 -15.70 6.06
CA ILE A 10 29.66 -15.33 4.71
C ILE A 10 30.82 -14.34 4.83
N GLU A 11 32.02 -14.80 4.47
CA GLU A 11 33.24 -14.03 4.62
C GLU A 11 33.69 -13.32 3.32
N SER A 12 32.96 -13.54 2.21
CA SER A 12 33.27 -12.90 0.95
C SER A 12 32.06 -12.80 0.02
N PHE A 13 32.13 -11.89 -0.95
CA PHE A 13 31.12 -11.78 -2.00
C PHE A 13 31.02 -13.05 -2.87
N GLU A 14 32.13 -13.77 -3.08
CA GLU A 14 32.11 -15.01 -3.85
C GLU A 14 31.37 -16.14 -3.09
N GLU A 15 31.48 -16.20 -1.77
CA GLU A 15 30.69 -17.15 -0.95
C GLU A 15 29.19 -16.86 -1.04
N LEU A 16 28.80 -15.56 -1.02
CA LEU A 16 27.41 -15.18 -1.22
C LEU A 16 26.87 -15.61 -2.60
N LYS A 17 27.66 -15.44 -3.66
CA LYS A 17 27.29 -15.90 -5.01
C LYS A 17 27.14 -17.42 -5.07
N ALA A 18 28.06 -18.14 -4.46
CA ALA A 18 27.98 -19.61 -4.39
C ALA A 18 26.74 -20.09 -3.64
N MET A 19 26.40 -19.45 -2.52
CA MET A 19 25.18 -19.71 -1.77
C MET A 19 23.93 -19.41 -2.61
N GLN A 20 23.90 -18.29 -3.34
CA GLN A 20 22.81 -17.93 -4.23
C GLN A 20 22.52 -19.03 -5.27
N VAL A 21 23.55 -19.55 -5.92
CA VAL A 21 23.41 -20.63 -6.92
C VAL A 21 22.86 -21.90 -6.27
N ALA A 22 23.38 -22.28 -5.11
CA ALA A 22 22.94 -23.48 -4.39
C ALA A 22 21.47 -23.38 -3.93
N GLU A 23 21.09 -22.24 -3.36
CA GLU A 23 19.71 -22.03 -2.87
C GLU A 23 18.72 -21.89 -4.04
N ARG A 24 19.11 -21.25 -5.15
CA ARG A 24 18.27 -21.14 -6.34
C ARG A 24 17.90 -22.50 -6.93
N ALA A 25 18.80 -23.46 -6.86
CA ALA A 25 18.56 -24.83 -7.33
C ALA A 25 17.42 -25.54 -6.56
N LYS A 26 17.09 -25.09 -5.35
CA LYS A 26 15.96 -25.62 -4.55
C LYS A 26 14.60 -25.04 -4.96
N MET A 27 14.58 -23.98 -5.78
CA MET A 27 13.37 -23.23 -6.14
C MET A 27 12.95 -23.41 -7.60
N THR A 28 13.60 -24.27 -8.36
CA THR A 28 13.37 -24.47 -9.81
C THR A 28 11.91 -24.79 -10.16
N VAL A 29 11.20 -25.49 -9.27
CA VAL A 29 9.78 -25.82 -9.45
C VAL A 29 8.91 -24.56 -9.56
N ARG A 30 9.26 -23.46 -8.85
CA ARG A 30 8.55 -22.17 -8.97
C ARG A 30 8.78 -21.47 -10.32
N ASP A 31 9.83 -21.84 -11.03
CA ASP A 31 10.12 -21.36 -12.39
C ASP A 31 9.42 -22.21 -13.48
N GLY A 32 8.64 -23.21 -13.10
CA GLY A 32 8.00 -24.15 -14.00
C GLY A 32 8.94 -25.25 -14.51
N LEU A 33 10.07 -25.45 -13.82
CA LEU A 33 11.07 -26.46 -14.18
C LEU A 33 10.90 -27.74 -13.32
N ALA A 34 11.53 -28.83 -13.77
CA ALA A 34 11.52 -30.09 -13.03
C ALA A 34 12.22 -29.94 -11.66
N PRO A 35 11.86 -30.79 -10.66
CA PRO A 35 12.62 -30.96 -9.42
C PRO A 35 14.09 -31.27 -9.69
N THR A 36 14.95 -30.86 -8.76
CA THR A 36 16.40 -31.12 -8.81
C THR A 36 16.81 -32.01 -7.64
N GLU A 37 18.05 -32.49 -7.65
CA GLU A 37 18.62 -33.22 -6.49
C GLU A 37 18.63 -32.36 -5.22
N ALA A 38 18.67 -31.02 -5.36
CA ALA A 38 18.63 -30.10 -4.24
C ALA A 38 17.23 -29.98 -3.60
N ASN A 39 16.16 -30.26 -4.37
CA ASN A 39 14.78 -30.30 -3.86
C ASN A 39 13.96 -31.29 -4.71
N LEU A 40 13.58 -32.41 -4.11
CA LEU A 40 12.81 -33.48 -4.75
C LEU A 40 11.29 -33.24 -4.74
N ALA A 41 10.81 -32.15 -4.16
CA ALA A 41 9.39 -31.83 -4.15
C ALA A 41 8.88 -31.65 -5.59
N LYS A 42 7.83 -32.37 -5.95
CA LYS A 42 7.16 -32.28 -7.26
C LYS A 42 6.35 -31.00 -7.39
N HIS A 43 5.78 -30.55 -6.28
CA HIS A 43 5.01 -29.32 -6.21
C HIS A 43 5.51 -28.41 -5.07
N GLN A 44 5.45 -27.11 -5.30
CA GLN A 44 5.58 -26.09 -4.26
C GLN A 44 4.31 -25.27 -4.20
N VAL A 45 3.68 -25.24 -3.03
CA VAL A 45 2.40 -24.56 -2.82
C VAL A 45 2.66 -23.30 -2.00
N LEU A 46 2.52 -22.14 -2.64
CA LEU A 46 2.70 -20.84 -1.99
C LEU A 46 1.36 -20.34 -1.45
N ILE A 47 1.29 -20.10 -0.15
CA ILE A 47 0.10 -19.55 0.52
C ILE A 47 0.41 -18.13 0.99
N CYS A 48 -0.45 -17.20 0.60
CA CYS A 48 -0.31 -15.80 1.02
C CYS A 48 -0.49 -15.66 2.53
N ALA A 49 0.50 -15.09 3.19
CA ALA A 49 0.48 -14.76 4.61
C ALA A 49 0.73 -13.26 4.87
N GLY A 50 0.37 -12.40 3.92
CA GLY A 50 0.24 -10.97 4.16
C GLY A 50 -0.99 -10.66 5.03
N THR A 51 -0.99 -9.50 5.69
CA THR A 51 -2.02 -9.11 6.69
C THR A 51 -3.46 -9.37 6.23
N GLY A 52 -3.83 -9.02 4.98
CA GLY A 52 -5.20 -9.21 4.47
C GLY A 52 -5.61 -10.68 4.38
N CYS A 53 -4.73 -11.56 3.88
CA CYS A 53 -4.99 -13.00 3.81
C CYS A 53 -4.98 -13.65 5.20
N THR A 54 -4.11 -13.20 6.10
CA THR A 54 -4.07 -13.68 7.50
C THR A 54 -5.36 -13.34 8.23
N SER A 55 -5.90 -12.13 8.04
CA SER A 55 -7.22 -11.74 8.58
C SER A 55 -8.36 -12.60 8.02
N ASN A 56 -8.21 -13.13 6.81
CA ASN A 56 -9.12 -14.08 6.17
C ASN A 56 -8.73 -15.54 6.42
N LYS A 57 -7.97 -15.82 7.47
CA LYS A 57 -7.66 -17.17 7.98
C LYS A 57 -6.74 -18.01 7.09
N SER A 58 -5.82 -17.39 6.33
CA SER A 58 -4.85 -18.15 5.51
C SER A 58 -3.96 -19.09 6.33
N ALA A 59 -3.71 -18.79 7.60
CA ALA A 59 -2.99 -19.68 8.51
C ALA A 59 -3.76 -21.00 8.77
N GLU A 60 -5.10 -20.95 8.88
CA GLU A 60 -5.94 -22.16 9.01
C GLU A 60 -5.87 -22.99 7.72
N VAL A 61 -5.85 -22.34 6.54
CA VAL A 61 -5.69 -23.01 5.23
C VAL A 61 -4.36 -23.74 5.16
N LYS A 62 -3.26 -23.07 5.54
CA LYS A 62 -1.91 -23.66 5.58
C LYS A 62 -1.87 -24.89 6.49
N ALA A 63 -2.33 -24.75 7.72
CA ALA A 63 -2.34 -25.84 8.71
C ALA A 63 -3.17 -27.05 8.25
N ALA A 64 -4.34 -26.79 7.63
CA ALA A 64 -5.19 -27.84 7.08
C ALA A 64 -4.49 -28.60 5.94
N LEU A 65 -3.81 -27.87 5.03
CA LEU A 65 -3.09 -28.46 3.93
C LEU A 65 -1.90 -29.32 4.44
N GLU A 66 -1.08 -28.79 5.34
CA GLU A 66 0.04 -29.53 5.92
C GLU A 66 -0.41 -30.82 6.63
N ALA A 67 -1.48 -30.71 7.43
CA ALA A 67 -2.07 -31.89 8.12
C ALA A 67 -2.61 -32.94 7.14
N LYS A 68 -3.29 -32.51 6.07
CA LYS A 68 -3.84 -33.43 5.05
C LYS A 68 -2.72 -34.09 4.26
N LEU A 69 -1.71 -33.36 3.83
CA LEU A 69 -0.56 -33.91 3.10
C LEU A 69 0.21 -34.94 3.94
N ALA A 70 0.40 -34.67 5.23
CA ALA A 70 1.03 -35.61 6.15
C ALA A 70 0.19 -36.89 6.33
N ALA A 71 -1.14 -36.77 6.45
CA ALA A 71 -2.05 -37.91 6.58
C ALA A 71 -2.07 -38.80 5.33
N GLU A 72 -1.87 -38.19 4.14
CA GLU A 72 -1.82 -38.91 2.86
C GLU A 72 -0.40 -39.37 2.49
N GLY A 73 0.64 -39.03 3.28
CA GLY A 73 2.04 -39.36 3.00
C GLY A 73 2.65 -38.57 1.83
N MET A 74 2.07 -37.42 1.48
CA MET A 74 2.48 -36.57 0.36
C MET A 74 3.38 -35.40 0.77
N ASP A 75 3.70 -35.26 2.04
CA ASP A 75 4.49 -34.15 2.63
C ASP A 75 5.93 -34.04 2.09
N LYS A 76 6.47 -35.11 1.53
CA LYS A 76 7.78 -35.11 0.86
C LYS A 76 7.72 -34.72 -0.62
N GLU A 77 6.59 -34.90 -1.26
CA GLU A 77 6.39 -34.58 -2.67
C GLU A 77 5.82 -33.16 -2.87
N ILE A 78 5.14 -32.62 -1.86
CA ILE A 78 4.48 -31.30 -1.90
C ILE A 78 4.99 -30.45 -0.76
N GLN A 79 5.73 -29.42 -1.11
CA GLN A 79 6.26 -28.45 -0.14
C GLN A 79 5.31 -27.27 0.01
N VAL A 80 4.82 -27.00 1.22
CA VAL A 80 4.00 -25.84 1.55
C VAL A 80 4.91 -24.69 1.98
N VAL A 81 4.73 -23.52 1.34
CA VAL A 81 5.54 -22.33 1.56
C VAL A 81 4.65 -21.16 1.94
N GLN A 82 4.98 -20.51 3.03
CA GLN A 82 4.37 -19.26 3.43
C GLN A 82 5.05 -18.11 2.68
N THR A 83 4.27 -17.24 2.03
CA THR A 83 4.85 -16.12 1.28
C THR A 83 4.23 -14.79 1.67
N GLY A 84 4.87 -13.68 1.26
CA GLY A 84 4.32 -12.34 1.38
C GLY A 84 3.08 -12.10 0.50
N CYS A 85 2.65 -10.85 0.43
CA CYS A 85 1.43 -10.46 -0.28
C CYS A 85 1.58 -10.61 -1.80
N PHE A 86 0.65 -11.33 -2.47
CA PHE A 86 0.55 -11.37 -3.93
C PHE A 86 0.07 -10.05 -4.55
N GLY A 87 -0.49 -9.15 -3.73
CA GLY A 87 -1.05 -7.88 -4.18
C GLY A 87 -2.55 -7.91 -4.47
N PHE A 88 -3.19 -9.06 -4.61
CA PHE A 88 -4.61 -9.17 -4.98
C PHE A 88 -5.50 -9.42 -3.75
N CYS A 89 -5.60 -8.41 -2.87
CA CYS A 89 -6.20 -8.57 -1.53
C CYS A 89 -7.69 -8.94 -1.54
N SER A 90 -8.48 -8.47 -2.54
CA SER A 90 -9.91 -8.82 -2.65
C SER A 90 -10.19 -10.30 -2.91
N LEU A 91 -9.15 -11.06 -3.28
CA LEU A 91 -9.23 -12.49 -3.59
C LEU A 91 -8.62 -13.40 -2.52
N GLY A 92 -8.18 -12.84 -1.40
CA GLY A 92 -7.59 -13.63 -0.31
C GLY A 92 -8.60 -14.53 0.42
N PRO A 93 -8.15 -15.66 0.98
CA PRO A 93 -6.81 -16.26 0.90
C PRO A 93 -6.45 -16.77 -0.50
N ILE A 94 -5.18 -16.52 -0.88
CA ILE A 94 -4.62 -16.93 -2.18
C ILE A 94 -3.67 -18.10 -1.98
N MET A 95 -3.78 -19.11 -2.86
CA MET A 95 -2.89 -20.24 -2.95
C MET A 95 -2.41 -20.39 -4.41
N VAL A 96 -1.10 -20.52 -4.62
CA VAL A 96 -0.53 -20.78 -5.94
C VAL A 96 0.23 -22.10 -5.93
N VAL A 97 -0.10 -22.99 -6.86
CA VAL A 97 0.51 -24.32 -6.99
C VAL A 97 1.48 -24.32 -8.17
N TYR A 98 2.74 -24.62 -7.91
CA TYR A 98 3.79 -24.78 -8.90
C TYR A 98 4.14 -26.26 -9.10
N PRO A 99 4.55 -26.68 -10.33
CA PRO A 99 5.08 -25.89 -11.46
C PRO A 99 4.04 -25.22 -12.36
N GLU A 100 2.75 -25.61 -12.30
CA GLU A 100 1.72 -25.13 -13.25
C GLU A 100 1.40 -23.63 -13.08
N GLY A 101 1.65 -23.08 -11.90
CA GLY A 101 1.29 -21.70 -11.55
C GLY A 101 -0.21 -21.54 -11.32
N THR A 102 -0.92 -22.62 -10.99
CA THR A 102 -2.38 -22.61 -10.76
C THR A 102 -2.74 -21.67 -9.62
N PHE A 103 -3.59 -20.69 -9.93
CA PHE A 103 -3.98 -19.63 -8.98
C PHE A 103 -5.36 -19.91 -8.40
N TYR A 104 -5.41 -20.34 -7.16
CA TYR A 104 -6.64 -20.50 -6.38
C TYR A 104 -6.89 -19.28 -5.50
N ASN A 105 -8.13 -18.82 -5.46
CA ASN A 105 -8.55 -17.65 -4.67
C ASN A 105 -9.67 -18.00 -3.70
N LYS A 106 -9.82 -17.19 -2.63
CA LYS A 106 -10.83 -17.35 -1.58
C LYS A 106 -10.85 -18.77 -1.00
N VAL A 107 -9.66 -19.36 -0.86
CA VAL A 107 -9.50 -20.73 -0.36
C VAL A 107 -9.82 -20.77 1.13
N GLU A 108 -10.67 -21.70 1.53
CA GLU A 108 -11.00 -21.98 2.93
C GLU A 108 -10.45 -23.35 3.36
N ALA A 109 -10.24 -23.57 4.64
CA ALA A 109 -9.72 -24.84 5.16
C ALA A 109 -10.58 -26.07 4.73
N LYS A 110 -11.88 -25.91 4.56
CA LYS A 110 -12.80 -26.95 4.06
C LYS A 110 -12.55 -27.36 2.60
N ASP A 111 -11.85 -26.53 1.81
CA ASP A 111 -11.58 -26.81 0.40
C ASP A 111 -10.35 -27.72 0.20
N ILE A 112 -9.56 -27.90 1.25
CA ILE A 112 -8.28 -28.62 1.19
C ILE A 112 -8.45 -30.08 0.79
N ASP A 113 -9.48 -30.77 1.31
CA ASP A 113 -9.73 -32.15 0.93
C ASP A 113 -9.98 -32.29 -0.58
N GLU A 114 -10.76 -31.37 -1.17
CA GLU A 114 -11.04 -31.36 -2.60
C GLU A 114 -9.80 -31.00 -3.42
N ILE A 115 -8.97 -30.05 -2.97
CA ILE A 115 -7.73 -29.68 -3.65
C ILE A 115 -6.76 -30.86 -3.66
N VAL A 116 -6.57 -31.54 -2.53
CA VAL A 116 -5.66 -32.69 -2.45
C VAL A 116 -6.15 -33.84 -3.34
N GLU A 117 -7.44 -34.16 -3.30
CA GLU A 117 -7.99 -35.26 -4.10
C GLU A 117 -7.97 -34.98 -5.60
N LYS A 118 -8.47 -33.80 -6.00
CA LYS A 118 -8.55 -33.45 -7.43
C LYS A 118 -7.20 -33.06 -7.99
N HIS A 119 -6.56 -32.02 -7.41
CA HIS A 119 -5.36 -31.45 -8.02
C HIS A 119 -4.15 -32.34 -7.83
N PHE A 120 -3.80 -32.72 -6.61
CA PHE A 120 -2.54 -33.43 -6.37
C PHE A 120 -2.59 -34.93 -6.70
N LYS A 121 -3.74 -35.61 -6.51
CA LYS A 121 -3.87 -37.04 -6.83
C LYS A 121 -4.29 -37.28 -8.26
N ASN A 122 -5.27 -36.51 -8.78
CA ASN A 122 -5.88 -36.79 -10.09
C ASN A 122 -5.42 -35.83 -11.21
N GLY A 123 -4.70 -34.75 -10.90
CA GLY A 123 -4.26 -33.75 -11.88
C GLY A 123 -5.40 -32.86 -12.42
N GLU A 124 -6.53 -32.78 -11.72
CA GLU A 124 -7.72 -32.03 -12.10
C GLU A 124 -7.82 -30.70 -11.33
N LEU A 125 -8.17 -29.60 -12.00
CA LEU A 125 -8.32 -28.31 -11.34
C LEU A 125 -9.64 -28.22 -10.56
N VAL A 126 -9.61 -27.51 -9.43
CA VAL A 126 -10.83 -27.14 -8.68
C VAL A 126 -11.40 -25.85 -9.27
N GLU A 127 -12.19 -25.96 -10.34
CA GLU A 127 -12.63 -24.83 -11.17
C GLU A 127 -13.31 -23.69 -10.37
N ARG A 128 -14.12 -24.03 -9.36
CA ARG A 128 -14.82 -23.02 -8.54
C ARG A 128 -13.88 -22.11 -7.74
N LEU A 129 -12.64 -22.50 -7.53
CA LEU A 129 -11.61 -21.72 -6.83
C LEU A 129 -10.70 -20.93 -7.78
N LEU A 130 -10.85 -21.13 -9.11
CA LEU A 130 -10.11 -20.37 -10.10
C LEU A 130 -10.65 -18.94 -10.24
N TYR A 131 -9.79 -18.01 -10.65
CA TYR A 131 -10.19 -16.63 -10.92
C TYR A 131 -11.07 -16.56 -12.18
N THR A 132 -12.27 -16.01 -12.02
CA THR A 132 -13.17 -15.73 -13.17
C THR A 132 -12.82 -14.36 -13.75
N ILE A 133 -12.53 -14.31 -15.05
CA ILE A 133 -12.21 -13.06 -15.75
C ILE A 133 -13.46 -12.18 -15.79
N PRO A 134 -13.40 -10.93 -15.29
CA PRO A 134 -14.57 -10.04 -15.24
C PRO A 134 -15.23 -9.87 -16.61
N GLY A 135 -16.58 -9.93 -16.65
CA GLY A 135 -17.37 -9.81 -17.89
C GLY A 135 -17.42 -11.07 -18.75
N THR A 136 -16.77 -12.16 -18.34
CA THR A 136 -16.77 -13.46 -19.02
C THR A 136 -17.23 -14.58 -18.10
N LYS A 137 -17.32 -15.81 -18.65
CA LYS A 137 -17.46 -17.05 -17.87
C LYS A 137 -16.15 -17.86 -17.82
N GLU A 138 -15.08 -17.31 -18.35
CA GLU A 138 -13.80 -17.98 -18.45
C GLU A 138 -13.02 -17.88 -17.15
N HIS A 139 -12.32 -18.97 -16.83
CA HIS A 139 -11.42 -19.04 -15.68
C HIS A 139 -9.96 -18.91 -16.13
N ALA A 140 -9.20 -18.04 -15.48
CA ALA A 140 -7.76 -18.00 -15.64
C ALA A 140 -7.15 -19.19 -14.89
N LYS A 141 -6.43 -20.06 -15.62
CA LYS A 141 -5.81 -21.28 -15.06
C LYS A 141 -4.62 -20.95 -14.17
N ASP A 142 -3.85 -19.94 -14.52
CA ASP A 142 -2.64 -19.52 -13.82
C ASP A 142 -2.56 -18.00 -13.66
N MET A 143 -1.61 -17.55 -12.85
CA MET A 143 -1.40 -16.14 -12.53
C MET A 143 -1.02 -15.29 -13.75
N LYS A 144 -0.33 -15.87 -14.75
CA LYS A 144 0.13 -15.16 -15.95
C LYS A 144 -1.03 -14.75 -16.87
N HIS A 145 -2.16 -15.48 -16.80
CA HIS A 145 -3.37 -15.20 -17.58
C HIS A 145 -4.38 -14.29 -16.86
N ILE A 146 -4.07 -13.85 -15.65
CA ILE A 146 -4.92 -12.90 -14.92
C ILE A 146 -4.58 -11.46 -15.34
N PRO A 147 -5.51 -10.68 -15.90
CA PRO A 147 -5.27 -9.31 -16.38
C PRO A 147 -4.64 -8.39 -15.33
N PHE A 148 -5.01 -8.58 -14.06
CA PHE A 148 -4.43 -7.85 -12.93
C PHE A 148 -2.89 -7.94 -12.86
N PHE A 149 -2.29 -9.08 -13.21
CA PHE A 149 -0.84 -9.27 -13.17
C PHE A 149 -0.14 -8.93 -14.48
N GLN A 150 -0.81 -9.06 -15.62
CA GLN A 150 -0.19 -8.94 -16.96
C GLN A 150 0.38 -7.54 -17.25
N LYS A 151 -0.28 -6.49 -16.77
CA LYS A 151 0.11 -5.09 -17.03
C LYS A 151 1.02 -4.50 -15.95
N GLN A 152 1.38 -5.28 -14.94
CA GLN A 152 2.29 -4.86 -13.88
C GLN A 152 3.76 -5.10 -14.25
N LYS A 153 4.63 -4.20 -13.82
CA LYS A 153 6.09 -4.40 -13.79
C LYS A 153 6.54 -4.27 -12.34
N ARG A 154 6.90 -5.39 -11.72
CA ARG A 154 7.26 -5.43 -10.30
C ARG A 154 8.77 -5.25 -10.12
N ILE A 155 9.17 -4.18 -9.45
CA ILE A 155 10.53 -3.84 -9.02
C ILE A 155 10.60 -3.84 -7.50
N ALA A 156 9.80 -3.02 -6.83
CA ALA A 156 9.71 -2.99 -5.37
C ALA A 156 9.03 -4.25 -4.81
N LEU A 157 8.01 -4.77 -5.51
CA LEU A 157 7.26 -5.97 -5.14
C LEU A 157 7.80 -7.26 -5.80
N ARG A 158 9.02 -7.26 -6.38
CA ARG A 158 9.55 -8.36 -7.20
C ARG A 158 9.52 -9.73 -6.50
N ASN A 159 9.81 -9.77 -5.22
CA ASN A 159 9.89 -11.00 -4.43
C ASN A 159 8.59 -11.27 -3.61
N CYS A 160 7.68 -10.30 -3.51
CA CYS A 160 6.41 -10.45 -2.80
C CYS A 160 5.52 -11.49 -3.50
N GLY A 161 5.08 -12.50 -2.76
CA GLY A 161 4.33 -13.63 -3.31
C GLY A 161 5.20 -14.69 -4.00
N THR A 162 6.53 -14.61 -3.87
CA THR A 162 7.48 -15.52 -4.53
C THR A 162 8.36 -16.26 -3.53
N ILE A 163 8.84 -15.58 -2.48
CA ILE A 163 9.72 -16.13 -1.45
C ILE A 163 9.01 -16.32 -0.12
N ASP A 164 9.58 -17.16 0.74
CA ASP A 164 9.28 -17.19 2.18
C ASP A 164 10.09 -16.08 2.86
N PRO A 165 9.44 -14.99 3.34
CA PRO A 165 10.16 -13.85 3.92
C PRO A 165 10.80 -14.13 5.28
N GLU A 166 10.54 -15.31 5.86
CA GLU A 166 11.11 -15.78 7.12
C GLU A 166 12.31 -16.73 6.92
N LYS A 167 12.84 -16.77 5.67
CA LYS A 167 14.02 -17.56 5.29
C LYS A 167 14.97 -16.76 4.42
N ILE A 168 16.10 -16.37 4.99
CA ILE A 168 17.11 -15.59 4.28
C ILE A 168 17.67 -16.33 3.06
N GLU A 169 17.68 -17.66 3.08
CA GLU A 169 18.12 -18.50 1.98
C GLU A 169 17.28 -18.27 0.71
N GLU A 170 15.96 -18.13 0.87
CA GLU A 170 15.07 -17.86 -0.27
C GLU A 170 15.26 -16.42 -0.78
N ALA A 171 15.53 -15.45 0.10
CA ALA A 171 15.89 -14.10 -0.32
C ALA A 171 17.22 -14.09 -1.09
N ILE A 172 18.24 -14.81 -0.60
CA ILE A 172 19.53 -14.95 -1.29
C ILE A 172 19.35 -15.66 -2.63
N ALA A 173 18.56 -16.73 -2.72
CA ALA A 173 18.22 -17.40 -3.98
C ALA A 173 17.64 -16.41 -5.00
N HIS A 174 16.94 -15.38 -4.56
CA HIS A 174 16.40 -14.26 -5.35
C HIS A 174 17.30 -13.01 -5.35
N TYR A 175 18.61 -13.23 -5.22
CA TYR A 175 19.67 -12.22 -5.36
C TYR A 175 19.76 -11.16 -4.26
N ALA A 176 19.15 -11.35 -3.08
CA ALA A 176 19.35 -10.43 -1.96
C ALA A 176 20.84 -10.32 -1.60
N TYR A 177 21.27 -9.13 -1.20
CA TYR A 177 22.63 -8.74 -0.84
C TYR A 177 23.69 -8.80 -1.97
N GLN A 178 23.30 -9.16 -3.20
CA GLN A 178 24.23 -9.11 -4.34
C GLN A 178 24.62 -7.66 -4.69
N GLY A 179 23.67 -6.72 -4.57
CA GLY A 179 23.92 -5.29 -4.74
C GLY A 179 24.86 -4.76 -3.66
N LEU A 180 24.69 -5.18 -2.41
CA LEU A 180 25.60 -4.83 -1.31
C LEU A 180 27.01 -5.40 -1.55
N GLY A 181 27.12 -6.68 -1.94
CA GLY A 181 28.41 -7.29 -2.26
C GLY A 181 29.14 -6.54 -3.39
N ARG A 182 28.44 -6.17 -4.47
CA ARG A 182 28.97 -5.34 -5.54
C ARG A 182 29.44 -3.98 -5.00
N ALA A 183 28.60 -3.30 -4.21
CA ALA A 183 28.92 -1.97 -3.66
C ALA A 183 30.18 -2.01 -2.79
N LEU A 184 30.30 -2.99 -1.88
CA LEU A 184 31.43 -3.10 -0.96
C LEU A 184 32.74 -3.50 -1.63
N THR A 185 32.69 -4.24 -2.76
CA THR A 185 33.90 -4.77 -3.40
C THR A 185 34.38 -3.98 -4.62
N THR A 186 33.48 -3.24 -5.29
CA THR A 186 33.80 -2.61 -6.58
C THR A 186 33.49 -1.12 -6.66
N MET A 187 32.85 -0.52 -5.64
CA MET A 187 32.39 0.86 -5.68
C MET A 187 32.89 1.64 -4.46
N ASN A 188 33.07 2.93 -4.65
CA ASN A 188 33.25 3.90 -3.58
C ASN A 188 31.98 4.77 -3.40
N SER A 189 31.99 5.66 -2.42
CA SER A 189 30.84 6.54 -2.12
C SER A 189 30.40 7.38 -3.32
N GLN A 190 31.31 7.85 -4.16
CA GLN A 190 30.99 8.67 -5.35
C GLN A 190 30.35 7.82 -6.45
N ASP A 191 30.82 6.59 -6.64
CA ASP A 191 30.27 5.65 -7.61
C ASP A 191 28.81 5.29 -7.23
N ILE A 192 28.54 5.06 -5.94
CA ILE A 192 27.21 4.80 -5.41
C ILE A 192 26.27 5.98 -5.66
N ILE A 193 26.73 7.21 -5.37
CA ILE A 193 25.94 8.42 -5.63
C ILE A 193 25.65 8.57 -7.12
N GLN A 194 26.66 8.34 -7.97
CA GLN A 194 26.51 8.46 -9.43
C GLN A 194 25.51 7.41 -9.96
N GLU A 195 25.59 6.15 -9.50
CA GLU A 195 24.63 5.10 -9.85
C GLU A 195 23.20 5.52 -9.52
N LEU A 196 22.96 6.13 -8.35
CA LEU A 196 21.63 6.63 -7.96
C LEU A 196 21.19 7.84 -8.81
N LEU A 197 22.11 8.74 -9.17
CA LEU A 197 21.81 9.88 -10.04
C LEU A 197 21.46 9.42 -11.46
N ASP A 198 22.23 8.49 -12.02
CA ASP A 198 22.02 7.93 -13.34
C ASP A 198 20.72 7.11 -13.43
N SER A 199 20.32 6.45 -12.34
CA SER A 199 19.04 5.76 -12.26
C SER A 199 17.84 6.70 -12.32
N GLY A 200 18.02 7.97 -11.96
CA GLY A 200 16.94 8.96 -11.88
C GLY A 200 15.89 8.66 -10.81
N ILE A 201 16.20 7.80 -9.83
CA ILE A 201 15.25 7.46 -8.77
C ILE A 201 14.88 8.68 -7.93
N ARG A 202 13.57 8.89 -7.78
CA ARG A 202 12.97 9.89 -6.89
C ARG A 202 12.32 9.16 -5.71
N GLY A 203 12.30 9.79 -4.53
CA GLY A 203 11.70 9.23 -3.32
C GLY A 203 10.24 8.82 -3.51
N ARG A 204 9.86 7.63 -3.02
CA ARG A 204 8.51 7.02 -3.15
C ARG A 204 7.58 7.36 -1.98
N GLY A 205 8.09 8.01 -0.94
CA GLY A 205 7.27 8.44 0.22
C GLY A 205 6.39 9.67 -0.01
N GLY A 206 6.23 10.15 -1.24
CA GLY A 206 5.28 11.21 -1.62
C GLY A 206 5.90 12.46 -2.24
N GLY A 207 6.99 12.98 -1.69
CA GLY A 207 7.60 14.25 -2.14
C GLY A 207 8.42 14.16 -3.43
N GLY A 208 8.81 12.96 -3.86
CA GLY A 208 9.53 12.77 -5.12
C GLY A 208 10.91 13.45 -5.21
N PHE A 209 11.60 13.68 -4.09
CA PHE A 209 12.92 14.29 -4.08
C PHE A 209 13.97 13.32 -4.68
N PRO A 210 14.94 13.79 -5.52
CA PRO A 210 15.96 12.91 -6.09
C PRO A 210 16.82 12.24 -5.01
N THR A 211 16.81 10.91 -4.97
CA THR A 211 17.42 10.13 -3.88
C THR A 211 18.94 10.25 -3.89
N GLY A 212 19.57 10.23 -5.06
CA GLY A 212 21.02 10.41 -5.20
C GLY A 212 21.51 11.76 -4.65
N LEU A 213 20.73 12.84 -4.80
CA LEU A 213 21.06 14.15 -4.22
C LEU A 213 20.93 14.13 -2.70
N LYS A 214 19.93 13.43 -2.14
CA LYS A 214 19.77 13.30 -0.68
C LYS A 214 20.99 12.62 -0.05
N TRP A 215 21.48 11.54 -0.66
CA TRP A 215 22.66 10.83 -0.18
C TRP A 215 23.94 11.67 -0.37
N LYS A 216 24.07 12.35 -1.52
CA LYS A 216 25.17 13.29 -1.77
C LYS A 216 25.27 14.38 -0.70
N PHE A 217 24.15 14.95 -0.27
CA PHE A 217 24.17 15.95 0.79
C PHE A 217 24.66 15.36 2.11
N ALA A 218 24.19 14.17 2.51
CA ALA A 218 24.63 13.52 3.75
C ALA A 218 26.11 13.12 3.74
N THR A 219 26.71 12.81 2.57
CA THR A 219 28.16 12.56 2.47
C THR A 219 28.99 13.82 2.67
N GLY A 220 28.47 14.99 2.29
CA GLY A 220 29.19 16.27 2.35
C GLY A 220 29.47 16.79 3.76
N TYR A 221 28.82 16.28 4.78
CA TYR A 221 29.03 16.69 6.18
C TYR A 221 29.95 15.72 6.91
N SER A 222 31.00 16.25 7.56
CA SER A 222 31.90 15.47 8.42
C SER A 222 31.31 15.38 9.82
N ALA A 223 31.29 14.18 10.41
CA ALA A 223 30.85 13.92 11.77
C ALA A 223 31.47 12.62 12.29
N ASP A 224 31.53 12.49 13.61
CA ASP A 224 31.96 11.28 14.33
C ASP A 224 30.96 10.11 14.16
N GLN A 225 29.69 10.42 13.93
CA GLN A 225 28.61 9.47 13.72
C GLN A 225 27.64 10.00 12.64
N LYS A 226 27.15 9.09 11.80
CA LYS A 226 26.06 9.34 10.84
C LYS A 226 25.02 8.24 10.95
N TYR A 227 23.80 8.52 10.48
CA TYR A 227 22.69 7.58 10.60
C TYR A 227 21.93 7.39 9.28
N VAL A 228 21.47 6.15 9.09
CA VAL A 228 20.52 5.77 8.03
C VAL A 228 19.17 5.48 8.65
N VAL A 229 18.11 6.10 8.16
CA VAL A 229 16.77 5.87 8.70
C VAL A 229 15.82 5.43 7.59
N CYS A 230 15.19 4.27 7.80
CA CYS A 230 14.07 3.81 7.01
C CYS A 230 12.77 4.36 7.61
N ASN A 231 12.04 5.13 6.83
CA ASN A 231 10.69 5.58 7.17
C ASN A 231 9.68 4.53 6.73
N ALA A 232 9.18 3.77 7.68
CA ALA A 232 8.10 2.80 7.53
C ALA A 232 6.83 3.22 8.30
N ASP A 233 6.66 4.53 8.52
CA ASP A 233 5.44 5.12 9.10
C ASP A 233 4.43 5.42 8.01
N GLU A 234 3.80 4.37 7.50
CA GLU A 234 2.76 4.42 6.47
C GLU A 234 1.40 4.64 7.11
N GLY A 235 0.95 5.89 7.15
CA GLY A 235 -0.27 6.30 7.84
C GLY A 235 -1.41 6.77 6.93
N ASP A 236 -1.21 6.86 5.61
CA ASP A 236 -2.24 7.29 4.65
C ASP A 236 -3.46 6.35 4.67
N PRO A 237 -4.70 6.86 4.75
CA PRO A 237 -5.89 6.02 4.63
C PRO A 237 -5.90 5.20 3.34
N GLY A 238 -5.96 3.87 3.48
CA GLY A 238 -5.96 2.94 2.35
C GLY A 238 -4.58 2.56 1.81
N ALA A 239 -3.48 3.17 2.28
CA ALA A 239 -2.12 2.79 1.88
C ALA A 239 -1.61 1.59 2.70
N PHE A 240 -0.97 0.61 2.03
CA PHE A 240 -0.36 -0.58 2.65
C PHE A 240 0.78 -1.18 1.81
N MET A 241 1.42 -0.38 0.95
CA MET A 241 2.51 -0.84 0.09
C MET A 241 3.79 -1.09 0.88
N ASP A 242 4.18 -0.17 1.77
CA ASP A 242 5.40 -0.28 2.58
C ASP A 242 5.31 -1.48 3.53
N ARG A 243 4.16 -1.64 4.20
CA ARG A 243 3.86 -2.83 4.98
C ARG A 243 4.03 -4.11 4.19
N SER A 244 3.49 -4.16 2.97
CA SER A 244 3.55 -5.37 2.14
C SER A 244 4.96 -5.70 1.65
N VAL A 245 5.80 -4.70 1.39
CA VAL A 245 7.23 -4.91 1.11
C VAL A 245 7.92 -5.53 2.33
N LEU A 246 7.73 -4.96 3.52
CA LEU A 246 8.33 -5.50 4.75
C LEU A 246 7.79 -6.89 5.14
N GLU A 247 6.52 -7.17 4.83
CA GLU A 247 5.93 -8.50 5.00
C GLU A 247 6.42 -9.52 3.96
N GLY A 248 6.86 -9.09 2.78
CA GLY A 248 7.17 -9.97 1.67
C GLY A 248 8.64 -10.08 1.27
N ASP A 249 9.41 -9.01 1.48
CA ASP A 249 10.83 -8.93 1.13
C ASP A 249 11.57 -7.92 2.04
N PRO A 250 11.68 -8.17 3.36
CA PRO A 250 12.39 -7.27 4.26
C PRO A 250 13.89 -7.15 3.93
N HIS A 251 14.49 -8.18 3.32
CA HIS A 251 15.91 -8.19 2.98
C HIS A 251 16.31 -7.14 1.94
N SER A 252 15.41 -6.79 1.00
CA SER A 252 15.66 -5.71 0.03
C SER A 252 15.83 -4.35 0.70
N VAL A 253 15.09 -4.11 1.78
CA VAL A 253 15.18 -2.89 2.58
C VAL A 253 16.46 -2.86 3.41
N ILE A 254 16.78 -3.96 4.08
CA ILE A 254 18.01 -4.13 4.89
C ILE A 254 19.26 -3.92 4.02
N GLU A 255 19.31 -4.57 2.85
CA GLU A 255 20.39 -4.43 1.87
C GLU A 255 20.61 -2.97 1.47
N ALA A 256 19.53 -2.28 1.07
CA ALA A 256 19.61 -0.89 0.63
C ALA A 256 20.04 0.07 1.76
N MET A 257 19.62 -0.21 3.00
CA MET A 257 20.09 0.55 4.16
C MET A 257 21.60 0.36 4.39
N ALA A 258 22.11 -0.86 4.25
CA ALA A 258 23.55 -1.14 4.39
C ALA A 258 24.37 -0.46 3.28
N ILE A 259 23.90 -0.49 2.01
CA ILE A 259 24.52 0.25 0.90
C ILE A 259 24.57 1.75 1.22
N GLY A 260 23.46 2.29 1.76
CA GLY A 260 23.39 3.70 2.17
C GLY A 260 24.35 4.02 3.33
N GLY A 261 24.46 3.11 4.30
CA GLY A 261 25.43 3.21 5.40
C GLY A 261 26.86 3.31 4.88
N TYR A 262 27.24 2.40 3.99
CA TYR A 262 28.56 2.41 3.36
C TYR A 262 28.81 3.71 2.57
N CYS A 263 27.82 4.15 1.78
CA CYS A 263 27.92 5.37 0.99
C CYS A 263 28.22 6.61 1.82
N ILE A 264 27.52 6.81 2.95
CA ILE A 264 27.68 8.03 3.77
C ILE A 264 28.69 7.89 4.91
N GLY A 265 29.22 6.68 5.15
CA GLY A 265 30.12 6.38 6.29
C GLY A 265 29.36 6.25 7.62
N ALA A 266 28.15 5.69 7.60
CA ALA A 266 27.37 5.35 8.80
C ALA A 266 27.54 3.88 9.14
N ASN A 267 27.55 3.56 10.43
CA ASN A 267 27.59 2.19 10.94
C ASN A 267 26.31 1.79 11.68
N GLN A 268 25.30 2.67 11.74
CA GLN A 268 24.04 2.44 12.43
C GLN A 268 22.85 2.91 11.59
N GLY A 269 21.86 2.02 11.46
CA GLY A 269 20.57 2.29 10.87
C GLY A 269 19.41 2.11 11.84
N TYR A 270 18.27 2.75 11.55
CA TYR A 270 17.02 2.58 12.27
C TYR A 270 15.88 2.38 11.30
N VAL A 271 15.03 1.39 11.55
CA VAL A 271 13.73 1.26 10.86
C VAL A 271 12.66 1.79 11.82
N TYR A 272 12.03 2.90 11.45
CA TYR A 272 10.89 3.42 12.20
C TYR A 272 9.61 2.90 11.58
N ILE A 273 8.94 2.00 12.28
CA ILE A 273 7.75 1.26 11.80
C ILE A 273 6.59 1.39 12.78
N ARG A 274 5.37 1.40 12.27
CA ARG A 274 4.15 1.44 13.08
C ARG A 274 3.97 0.17 13.90
N ALA A 275 3.63 0.31 15.19
CA ALA A 275 3.31 -0.84 16.06
C ALA A 275 2.06 -1.62 15.58
N GLU A 276 1.20 -0.98 14.77
CA GLU A 276 0.02 -1.60 14.15
C GLU A 276 0.34 -2.57 13.00
N TYR A 277 1.63 -2.75 12.66
CA TYR A 277 2.09 -3.69 11.62
C TYR A 277 2.82 -4.91 12.23
N PRO A 278 2.16 -5.72 13.09
CA PRO A 278 2.84 -6.76 13.86
C PRO A 278 3.51 -7.83 12.98
N ILE A 279 2.93 -8.18 11.83
CA ILE A 279 3.52 -9.17 10.91
C ILE A 279 4.79 -8.59 10.27
N ALA A 280 4.77 -7.34 9.82
CA ALA A 280 5.94 -6.69 9.24
C ALA A 280 7.07 -6.53 10.27
N VAL A 281 6.74 -6.14 11.51
CA VAL A 281 7.70 -6.06 12.62
C VAL A 281 8.35 -7.41 12.87
N HIS A 282 7.54 -8.46 13.03
CA HIS A 282 8.03 -9.83 13.28
C HIS A 282 8.98 -10.33 12.18
N ARG A 283 8.60 -10.17 10.90
CA ARG A 283 9.42 -10.59 9.76
C ARG A 283 10.71 -9.77 9.65
N LEU A 284 10.64 -8.48 9.95
CA LEU A 284 11.83 -7.63 9.99
C LEU A 284 12.78 -8.03 11.12
N GLU A 285 12.28 -8.41 12.31
CA GLU A 285 13.08 -8.93 13.41
C GLU A 285 13.79 -10.24 13.02
N ILE A 286 13.09 -11.16 12.36
CA ILE A 286 13.67 -12.41 11.83
C ILE A 286 14.77 -12.07 10.81
N ALA A 287 14.47 -11.23 9.82
CA ALA A 287 15.39 -10.90 8.74
C ALA A 287 16.68 -10.22 9.25
N ILE A 288 16.57 -9.29 10.19
CA ILE A 288 17.73 -8.64 10.82
C ILE A 288 18.57 -9.66 11.59
N LYS A 289 17.92 -10.55 12.35
CA LYS A 289 18.59 -11.60 13.11
C LYS A 289 19.34 -12.56 12.20
N GLU A 290 18.67 -13.07 11.14
CA GLU A 290 19.29 -13.99 10.19
C GLU A 290 20.46 -13.32 9.44
N ALA A 291 20.31 -12.06 9.02
CA ALA A 291 21.37 -11.31 8.36
C ALA A 291 22.60 -11.13 9.27
N ARG A 292 22.40 -10.91 10.58
CA ARG A 292 23.50 -10.86 11.57
C ARG A 292 24.18 -12.23 11.74
N GLU A 293 23.38 -13.31 11.82
CA GLU A 293 23.88 -14.68 12.04
C GLU A 293 24.80 -15.15 10.90
N ILE A 294 24.54 -14.70 9.65
CA ILE A 294 25.35 -15.11 8.50
C ILE A 294 26.34 -14.05 8.01
N GLY A 295 26.55 -12.96 8.76
CA GLY A 295 27.59 -11.94 8.48
C GLY A 295 27.23 -10.94 7.39
N LEU A 296 25.93 -10.72 7.11
CA LEU A 296 25.43 -9.71 6.20
C LEU A 296 24.97 -8.42 6.90
N LEU A 297 24.95 -8.43 8.22
CA LEU A 297 24.83 -7.28 9.12
C LEU A 297 25.81 -7.43 10.30
N GLY A 298 26.07 -6.34 11.01
CA GLY A 298 26.95 -6.29 12.18
C GLY A 298 28.37 -5.87 11.84
N LYS A 299 29.35 -6.69 12.21
CA LYS A 299 30.77 -6.38 12.08
C LYS A 299 31.39 -7.05 10.85
N ASN A 300 32.31 -6.33 10.19
CA ASN A 300 33.14 -6.86 9.11
C ASN A 300 32.32 -7.58 8.02
N ILE A 301 31.26 -6.95 7.53
CA ILE A 301 30.33 -7.52 6.57
C ILE A 301 31.10 -8.05 5.35
N MET A 302 30.90 -9.34 5.00
CA MET A 302 31.57 -10.03 3.89
C MET A 302 33.11 -9.87 3.89
N GLY A 303 33.76 -9.74 5.07
CA GLY A 303 35.21 -9.61 5.17
C GLY A 303 35.78 -8.28 4.68
N THR A 304 34.96 -7.27 4.42
CA THR A 304 35.37 -6.00 3.79
C THR A 304 35.86 -4.93 4.79
N GLY A 305 35.74 -5.19 6.09
CA GLY A 305 36.02 -4.20 7.16
C GLY A 305 34.90 -3.21 7.39
N PHE A 306 33.77 -3.30 6.67
CA PHE A 306 32.60 -2.46 6.86
C PHE A 306 31.72 -3.00 7.99
N ASP A 307 31.37 -2.10 8.90
CA ASP A 307 30.44 -2.36 10.02
C ASP A 307 29.13 -1.63 9.76
N PHE A 308 28.01 -2.32 9.86
CA PHE A 308 26.69 -1.70 9.82
C PHE A 308 25.64 -2.56 10.51
N ASP A 309 24.85 -1.96 11.37
CA ASP A 309 23.77 -2.66 12.06
C ASP A 309 22.46 -1.86 12.05
N ILE A 310 21.35 -2.53 12.28
CA ILE A 310 20.00 -1.96 12.20
C ILE A 310 19.21 -2.30 13.45
N ASP A 311 18.59 -1.28 14.05
CA ASP A 311 17.60 -1.43 15.12
C ASP A 311 16.21 -1.01 14.65
N ILE A 312 15.18 -1.64 15.22
CA ILE A 312 13.78 -1.28 15.00
C ILE A 312 13.34 -0.27 16.08
N ARG A 313 12.61 0.75 15.63
CA ARG A 313 11.92 1.72 16.49
C ARG A 313 10.43 1.69 16.18
N LEU A 314 9.62 1.35 17.18
CA LEU A 314 8.17 1.28 17.03
C LEU A 314 7.55 2.66 17.21
N GLY A 315 6.83 3.11 16.19
CA GLY A 315 5.98 4.30 16.24
C GLY A 315 4.60 3.98 16.82
N ALA A 316 4.01 4.94 17.52
CA ALA A 316 2.66 4.80 18.11
C ALA A 316 1.52 5.10 17.11
N GLY A 317 1.78 5.05 15.80
CA GLY A 317 0.77 5.16 14.75
C GLY A 317 0.38 6.58 14.35
N ALA A 318 1.05 7.63 14.84
CA ALA A 318 0.75 9.00 14.45
C ALA A 318 1.23 9.32 13.03
N PHE A 319 0.32 9.66 12.12
CA PHE A 319 0.61 10.01 10.72
C PHE A 319 1.65 11.12 10.56
N VAL A 320 1.65 12.11 11.48
CA VAL A 320 2.64 13.20 11.48
C VAL A 320 4.09 12.69 11.59
N CYS A 321 4.31 11.50 12.15
CA CYS A 321 5.64 10.89 12.25
C CYS A 321 6.17 10.36 10.90
N GLY A 322 5.36 10.34 9.85
CA GLY A 322 5.80 10.17 8.46
C GLY A 322 6.60 11.36 7.93
N GLU A 323 6.45 12.57 8.52
CA GLU A 323 7.31 13.72 8.23
C GLU A 323 8.71 13.48 8.80
N GLU A 324 9.76 13.63 7.97
CA GLU A 324 11.11 13.18 8.30
C GLU A 324 11.67 13.75 9.61
N THR A 325 11.39 15.01 9.95
CA THR A 325 11.90 15.62 11.18
C THR A 325 11.08 15.24 12.41
N ALA A 326 9.77 15.04 12.26
CA ALA A 326 8.91 14.52 13.32
C ALA A 326 9.28 13.07 13.66
N LEU A 327 9.54 12.24 12.63
CA LEU A 327 10.05 10.89 12.78
C LEU A 327 11.35 10.87 13.61
N LEU A 328 12.35 11.69 13.22
CA LEU A 328 13.63 11.76 13.93
C LEU A 328 13.44 12.19 15.40
N THR A 329 12.54 13.14 15.65
CA THR A 329 12.22 13.59 17.01
C THR A 329 11.59 12.47 17.84
N SER A 330 10.74 11.64 17.22
CA SER A 330 10.14 10.46 17.86
C SER A 330 11.19 9.38 18.16
N VAL A 331 12.11 9.10 17.22
CA VAL A 331 13.23 8.16 17.45
C VAL A 331 14.11 8.60 18.61
N GLU A 332 14.28 9.92 18.81
CA GLU A 332 15.01 10.49 19.96
C GLU A 332 14.26 10.34 21.30
N GLY A 333 13.08 9.73 21.32
CA GLY A 333 12.26 9.57 22.53
C GLY A 333 11.51 10.82 22.96
N LYS A 334 11.36 11.80 22.06
CA LYS A 334 10.60 13.02 22.27
C LYS A 334 9.26 12.94 21.58
N ARG A 335 8.39 13.94 21.82
CA ARG A 335 7.15 14.08 21.08
C ARG A 335 7.43 14.22 19.58
N GLY A 336 6.73 13.44 18.73
CA GLY A 336 6.85 13.46 17.27
C GLY A 336 6.37 14.78 16.67
N GLU A 337 7.19 15.81 16.74
CA GLU A 337 6.91 17.14 16.22
C GLU A 337 7.95 17.55 15.20
N PRO A 338 7.53 18.18 14.07
CA PRO A 338 8.44 18.68 13.05
C PRO A 338 9.41 19.75 13.59
N ARG A 339 10.60 19.78 13.02
CA ARG A 339 11.60 20.83 13.24
C ARG A 339 11.60 21.82 12.07
N PRO A 340 11.91 23.12 12.31
CA PRO A 340 12.18 24.05 11.23
C PRO A 340 13.35 23.60 10.35
N ARG A 341 13.27 23.84 9.06
CA ARG A 341 14.35 23.63 8.09
C ARG A 341 14.67 24.96 7.42
N PRO A 342 15.95 25.33 7.22
CA PRO A 342 17.19 24.69 7.64
C PRO A 342 17.43 24.73 9.18
N PRO A 343 18.31 23.83 9.73
CA PRO A 343 19.13 22.84 9.02
C PRO A 343 18.33 21.63 8.57
N PHE A 344 18.74 21.00 7.46
CA PHE A 344 18.14 19.77 6.95
C PHE A 344 18.71 18.53 7.68
N PRO A 345 18.02 17.39 7.71
CA PRO A 345 18.50 16.17 8.35
C PRO A 345 19.87 15.69 7.86
N ALA A 346 20.19 15.93 6.59
CA ALA A 346 21.51 15.63 6.03
C ALA A 346 22.65 16.34 6.77
N GLU A 347 22.38 17.49 7.38
CA GLU A 347 23.31 18.26 8.22
C GLU A 347 23.12 17.94 9.70
N LYS A 348 21.88 18.09 10.20
CA LYS A 348 21.52 17.92 11.62
C LYS A 348 20.22 17.12 11.75
N GLY A 349 20.32 15.81 11.60
CA GLY A 349 19.23 14.86 11.75
C GLY A 349 19.13 14.27 13.16
N LEU A 350 19.21 12.94 13.23
CA LEU A 350 19.08 12.18 14.47
C LEU A 350 20.22 12.54 15.46
N TRP A 351 19.85 12.94 16.67
CA TRP A 351 20.77 13.45 17.71
C TRP A 351 21.74 14.53 17.21
N ASN A 352 21.26 15.38 16.30
CA ASN A 352 22.04 16.44 15.62
C ASN A 352 23.22 15.95 14.78
N LYS A 353 23.19 14.68 14.31
CA LYS A 353 24.18 14.09 13.43
C LYS A 353 23.65 14.00 11.98
N PRO A 354 24.52 14.02 10.96
CA PRO A 354 24.09 13.84 9.58
C PRO A 354 23.29 12.55 9.41
N THR A 355 22.10 12.69 8.83
CA THR A 355 21.16 11.57 8.67
C THR A 355 20.45 11.68 7.35
N PHE A 356 20.29 10.60 6.62
CA PHE A 356 19.27 10.56 5.58
C PHE A 356 18.10 9.66 5.99
N VAL A 357 16.92 10.04 5.53
CA VAL A 357 15.68 9.30 5.73
C VAL A 357 15.13 8.89 4.37
N ASN A 358 14.89 7.60 4.14
CA ASN A 358 14.24 7.09 2.95
C ASN A 358 13.03 6.22 3.31
N ASN A 359 12.01 6.27 2.46
CA ASN A 359 10.82 5.43 2.54
C ASN A 359 11.14 3.98 2.12
N VAL A 360 10.33 3.02 2.58
CA VAL A 360 10.49 1.57 2.33
C VAL A 360 10.52 1.23 0.84
N GLU A 361 9.54 1.70 0.04
CA GLU A 361 9.47 1.43 -1.40
C GLU A 361 10.71 2.01 -2.13
N THR A 362 11.20 3.18 -1.68
CA THR A 362 12.44 3.75 -2.21
C THR A 362 13.62 2.82 -1.99
N LEU A 363 13.78 2.29 -0.78
CA LEU A 363 14.87 1.36 -0.43
C LEU A 363 14.75 0.05 -1.22
N ALA A 364 13.56 -0.53 -1.36
CA ALA A 364 13.35 -1.72 -2.18
C ALA A 364 13.73 -1.51 -3.66
N CYS A 365 13.47 -0.31 -4.21
CA CYS A 365 13.93 0.07 -5.55
C CYS A 365 15.45 0.24 -5.62
N ILE A 366 16.10 0.77 -4.57
CA ILE A 366 17.56 0.93 -4.51
C ILE A 366 18.25 -0.44 -4.57
N SER A 367 17.79 -1.42 -3.80
CA SER A 367 18.31 -2.80 -3.88
C SER A 367 18.27 -3.34 -5.33
N TYR A 368 17.17 -3.11 -6.05
CA TYR A 368 17.07 -3.49 -7.47
C TYR A 368 18.07 -2.74 -8.37
N ILE A 369 18.28 -1.43 -8.13
CA ILE A 369 19.24 -0.62 -8.92
C ILE A 369 20.65 -1.19 -8.76
N PHE A 370 21.08 -1.50 -7.55
CA PHE A 370 22.42 -2.07 -7.33
C PHE A 370 22.56 -3.51 -7.81
N LEU A 371 21.46 -4.25 -7.93
CA LEU A 371 21.44 -5.58 -8.52
C LEU A 371 21.52 -5.54 -10.06
N LYS A 372 20.69 -4.69 -10.72
CA LYS A 372 20.47 -4.70 -12.17
C LYS A 372 21.17 -3.57 -12.92
N GLY A 373 21.60 -2.53 -12.21
CA GLY A 373 22.22 -1.33 -12.76
C GLY A 373 21.24 -0.18 -12.97
N ALA A 374 21.78 1.04 -12.92
CA ALA A 374 21.03 2.29 -13.08
C ALA A 374 20.25 2.36 -14.39
N GLN A 375 20.86 1.93 -15.50
CA GLN A 375 20.26 2.01 -16.83
C GLN A 375 19.01 1.13 -16.99
N GLU A 376 19.02 -0.07 -16.40
CA GLU A 376 17.84 -0.96 -16.39
C GLU A 376 16.67 -0.30 -15.68
N PHE A 377 16.90 0.31 -14.52
CA PHE A 377 15.86 1.05 -13.80
C PHE A 377 15.41 2.30 -14.58
N ALA A 378 16.34 3.06 -15.15
CA ALA A 378 16.07 4.27 -15.91
C ALA A 378 15.35 4.02 -17.24
N SER A 379 15.41 2.79 -17.77
CA SER A 379 14.69 2.38 -18.99
C SER A 379 13.16 2.31 -18.77
N VAL A 380 12.72 2.31 -17.53
CA VAL A 380 11.30 2.24 -17.13
C VAL A 380 10.83 3.62 -16.67
N GLY A 381 9.59 3.95 -16.99
CA GLY A 381 8.96 5.20 -16.57
C GLY A 381 9.05 6.31 -17.60
N THR A 382 8.85 7.56 -17.15
CA THR A 382 8.91 8.76 -18.00
C THR A 382 10.31 9.39 -17.97
N GLU A 383 10.53 10.41 -18.78
CA GLU A 383 11.82 11.12 -18.82
C GLU A 383 12.23 11.65 -17.43
N LYS A 384 11.27 12.23 -16.67
CA LYS A 384 11.51 12.88 -15.37
C LYS A 384 11.15 12.03 -14.17
N SER A 385 10.43 10.94 -14.36
CA SER A 385 9.99 10.04 -13.30
C SER A 385 10.32 8.60 -13.67
N LYS A 386 11.52 8.15 -13.29
CA LYS A 386 12.05 6.83 -13.64
C LYS A 386 11.52 5.72 -12.72
N GLY A 387 11.54 4.50 -13.25
CA GLY A 387 11.15 3.29 -12.55
C GLY A 387 9.63 3.11 -12.46
N THR A 388 9.21 2.40 -11.42
CA THR A 388 7.83 2.03 -11.13
C THR A 388 7.28 2.77 -9.91
N LYS A 389 5.96 2.67 -9.72
CA LYS A 389 5.29 3.08 -8.48
C LYS A 389 4.30 2.02 -8.05
N VAL A 390 4.28 1.72 -6.76
CA VAL A 390 3.28 0.85 -6.14
C VAL A 390 2.07 1.69 -5.74
N PHE A 391 0.86 1.23 -6.13
CA PHE A 391 -0.41 1.80 -5.72
C PHE A 391 -1.22 0.83 -4.91
N ALA A 392 -1.75 1.30 -3.77
CA ALA A 392 -2.79 0.62 -3.02
C ALA A 392 -4.16 1.09 -3.55
N MET A 393 -4.77 0.26 -4.40
CA MET A 393 -6.08 0.54 -4.98
C MET A 393 -7.19 0.15 -4.01
N SER A 394 -8.10 1.08 -3.76
CA SER A 394 -9.24 0.90 -2.85
C SER A 394 -10.46 1.72 -3.29
N GLY A 395 -11.54 1.66 -2.51
CA GLY A 395 -12.79 2.36 -2.81
C GLY A 395 -13.70 1.60 -3.76
N LYS A 396 -14.28 2.29 -4.73
CA LYS A 396 -15.26 1.75 -5.69
C LYS A 396 -14.59 1.17 -6.93
N ILE A 397 -13.86 0.07 -6.75
CA ILE A 397 -13.14 -0.63 -7.80
C ILE A 397 -13.31 -2.14 -7.63
N ASN A 398 -13.37 -2.90 -8.74
CA ASN A 398 -13.60 -4.34 -8.68
C ASN A 398 -12.42 -5.11 -8.06
N ASN A 399 -11.20 -4.77 -8.44
CA ASN A 399 -9.98 -5.44 -8.00
C ASN A 399 -9.26 -4.57 -6.96
N ILE A 400 -9.54 -4.80 -5.69
CA ILE A 400 -8.84 -4.11 -4.59
C ILE A 400 -7.52 -4.82 -4.32
N GLY A 401 -6.42 -4.06 -4.26
CA GLY A 401 -5.10 -4.62 -3.99
C GLY A 401 -3.94 -3.68 -4.26
N LEU A 402 -2.72 -4.27 -4.28
CA LEU A 402 -1.49 -3.57 -4.65
C LEU A 402 -1.17 -3.82 -6.12
N VAL A 403 -0.88 -2.76 -6.83
CA VAL A 403 -0.39 -2.82 -8.21
C VAL A 403 0.90 -2.03 -8.34
N GLU A 404 1.88 -2.58 -9.04
CA GLU A 404 3.11 -1.88 -9.36
C GLU A 404 3.18 -1.67 -10.87
N VAL A 405 3.17 -0.40 -11.27
CA VAL A 405 3.15 -0.01 -12.69
C VAL A 405 4.32 0.93 -13.02
N PRO A 406 4.78 0.93 -14.29
CA PRO A 406 5.71 1.95 -14.75
C PRO A 406 5.18 3.36 -14.50
N MET A 407 6.04 4.27 -14.07
CA MET A 407 5.71 5.69 -14.07
C MET A 407 5.26 6.11 -15.48
N GLY A 408 4.20 6.92 -15.59
CA GLY A 408 3.60 7.32 -16.87
C GLY A 408 2.42 6.45 -17.34
N THR A 409 2.14 5.32 -16.66
CA THR A 409 0.88 4.60 -16.84
C THR A 409 -0.28 5.53 -16.55
N THR A 410 -1.36 5.50 -17.34
CA THR A 410 -2.49 6.40 -17.14
C THR A 410 -3.40 5.93 -16.00
N LEU A 411 -4.11 6.88 -15.39
CA LEU A 411 -5.10 6.56 -14.37
C LEU A 411 -6.19 5.63 -14.92
N ARG A 412 -6.56 5.78 -16.20
CA ARG A 412 -7.50 4.91 -16.91
C ARG A 412 -7.04 3.46 -16.95
N GLU A 413 -5.79 3.22 -17.35
CA GLU A 413 -5.23 1.87 -17.41
C GLU A 413 -5.20 1.21 -16.03
N ILE A 414 -4.85 1.96 -14.99
CA ILE A 414 -4.83 1.43 -13.61
C ILE A 414 -6.25 1.06 -13.16
N ILE A 415 -7.25 1.93 -13.38
CA ILE A 415 -8.62 1.71 -12.88
C ILE A 415 -9.35 0.64 -13.70
N TYR A 416 -9.29 0.70 -15.03
CA TYR A 416 -10.10 -0.17 -15.87
C TYR A 416 -9.40 -1.45 -16.29
N ASP A 417 -8.16 -1.35 -16.75
CA ASP A 417 -7.45 -2.51 -17.29
C ASP A 417 -6.90 -3.44 -16.20
N ILE A 418 -6.39 -2.86 -15.12
CA ILE A 418 -5.85 -3.62 -13.98
C ILE A 418 -6.93 -3.77 -12.90
N GLY A 419 -7.56 -2.66 -12.52
CA GLY A 419 -8.56 -2.60 -11.46
C GLY A 419 -9.92 -3.20 -11.81
N GLY A 420 -10.15 -3.52 -13.09
CA GLY A 420 -11.41 -4.15 -13.56
C GLY A 420 -12.60 -3.20 -13.57
N GLY A 421 -12.38 -1.89 -13.46
CA GLY A 421 -13.43 -0.86 -13.54
C GLY A 421 -14.30 -0.74 -12.27
N ILE A 422 -15.42 -0.03 -12.43
CA ILE A 422 -16.32 0.34 -11.32
C ILE A 422 -17.34 -0.78 -11.09
N PRO A 423 -17.60 -1.19 -9.84
CA PRO A 423 -18.56 -2.24 -9.51
C PRO A 423 -19.98 -1.90 -9.97
N GLY A 424 -20.69 -2.91 -10.48
CA GLY A 424 -22.10 -2.79 -10.86
C GLY A 424 -22.37 -1.90 -12.09
N GLY A 425 -21.33 -1.58 -12.89
CA GLY A 425 -21.47 -0.76 -14.10
C GLY A 425 -21.80 0.71 -13.83
N LYS A 426 -21.57 1.20 -12.61
CA LYS A 426 -21.75 2.61 -12.26
C LYS A 426 -20.72 3.50 -12.94
N ALA A 427 -21.03 4.80 -13.04
CA ALA A 427 -20.12 5.76 -13.61
C ALA A 427 -18.95 6.08 -12.63
N PHE A 428 -17.74 6.14 -13.17
CA PHE A 428 -16.61 6.69 -12.45
C PHE A 428 -16.82 8.19 -12.19
N LYS A 429 -16.57 8.64 -10.99
CA LYS A 429 -16.70 10.05 -10.60
C LYS A 429 -15.35 10.72 -10.43
N ALA A 430 -14.52 10.17 -9.57
CA ALA A 430 -13.20 10.70 -9.28
C ALA A 430 -12.26 9.63 -8.71
N ALA A 431 -10.97 9.91 -8.71
CA ALA A 431 -9.97 9.16 -7.95
C ALA A 431 -9.13 10.11 -7.10
N GLN A 432 -8.99 9.81 -5.81
CA GLN A 432 -8.07 10.49 -4.92
C GLN A 432 -6.69 9.85 -5.05
N THR A 433 -5.68 10.63 -5.39
CA THR A 433 -4.27 10.23 -5.34
C THR A 433 -3.55 11.00 -4.24
N GLY A 434 -2.51 10.41 -3.66
CA GLY A 434 -1.69 11.07 -2.64
C GLY A 434 -2.33 11.17 -1.24
N GLY A 435 -3.39 10.38 -0.97
CA GLY A 435 -4.06 10.37 0.33
C GLY A 435 -4.56 11.76 0.75
N PRO A 436 -4.48 12.09 2.06
CA PRO A 436 -4.96 13.38 2.59
C PRO A 436 -4.13 14.58 2.14
N SER A 437 -2.96 14.35 1.55
CA SER A 437 -2.07 15.40 1.01
C SER A 437 -2.31 15.70 -0.47
N GLY A 438 -3.05 14.83 -1.17
CA GLY A 438 -3.29 14.93 -2.61
C GLY A 438 -4.64 15.55 -2.96
N GLY A 439 -5.14 15.23 -4.16
CA GLY A 439 -6.39 15.76 -4.67
C GLY A 439 -7.21 14.75 -5.46
N CYS A 440 -8.48 15.05 -5.67
CA CYS A 440 -9.40 14.26 -6.47
C CYS A 440 -9.26 14.63 -7.95
N LEU A 441 -9.06 13.62 -8.80
CA LEU A 441 -9.00 13.75 -10.26
C LEU A 441 -10.35 13.29 -10.84
N PRO A 442 -11.10 14.16 -11.56
CA PRO A 442 -12.38 13.83 -12.14
C PRO A 442 -12.26 12.96 -13.41
N ALA A 443 -13.40 12.55 -13.98
CA ALA A 443 -13.47 11.71 -15.16
C ALA A 443 -12.71 12.27 -16.38
N ASP A 444 -12.72 13.57 -16.57
CA ASP A 444 -12.01 14.24 -17.67
C ASP A 444 -10.49 14.12 -17.58
N LEU A 445 -9.97 13.76 -16.41
CA LEU A 445 -8.53 13.58 -16.14
C LEU A 445 -8.12 12.10 -16.05
N LEU A 446 -8.95 11.15 -16.48
CA LEU A 446 -8.62 9.72 -16.47
C LEU A 446 -7.37 9.37 -17.29
N ASP A 447 -7.06 10.14 -18.33
CA ASP A 447 -5.89 9.92 -19.18
C ASP A 447 -4.62 10.63 -18.67
N THR A 448 -4.67 11.17 -17.45
CA THR A 448 -3.50 11.72 -16.78
C THR A 448 -2.48 10.62 -16.53
N GLN A 449 -1.25 10.85 -16.99
CA GLN A 449 -0.12 9.99 -16.67
C GLN A 449 0.21 10.07 -15.17
N ILE A 450 0.38 8.91 -14.55
CA ILE A 450 0.75 8.83 -13.15
C ILE A 450 2.28 8.99 -13.04
N ASP A 451 2.69 10.25 -12.95
CA ASP A 451 4.06 10.64 -12.60
C ASP A 451 4.04 11.89 -11.70
N PHE A 452 5.19 12.24 -11.11
CA PHE A 452 5.25 13.32 -10.12
C PHE A 452 4.83 14.67 -10.69
N ASP A 453 5.24 14.99 -11.91
CA ASP A 453 5.04 16.31 -12.49
C ASP A 453 3.62 16.45 -13.09
N SER A 454 3.12 15.40 -13.73
CA SER A 454 1.78 15.38 -14.34
C SER A 454 0.68 15.46 -13.29
N LEU A 455 0.82 14.75 -12.16
CA LEU A 455 -0.14 14.82 -11.06
C LEU A 455 -0.18 16.20 -10.41
N VAL A 456 0.98 16.85 -10.22
CA VAL A 456 1.03 18.22 -9.68
C VAL A 456 0.34 19.21 -10.64
N LYS A 457 0.55 19.10 -11.95
CA LYS A 457 -0.14 19.93 -12.97
C LYS A 457 -1.66 19.71 -12.94
N ALA A 458 -2.11 18.47 -12.71
CA ALA A 458 -3.52 18.14 -12.59
C ALA A 458 -4.17 18.67 -11.29
N GLY A 459 -3.37 19.13 -10.31
CA GLY A 459 -3.85 19.64 -9.02
C GLY A 459 -3.94 18.56 -7.93
N SER A 460 -3.16 17.49 -8.09
CA SER A 460 -2.99 16.44 -7.11
C SER A 460 -1.50 16.19 -6.81
N MET A 461 -1.14 15.07 -6.23
CA MET A 461 0.23 14.63 -6.03
C MET A 461 0.33 13.11 -6.01
N MET A 462 1.54 12.58 -6.16
CA MET A 462 1.80 11.14 -6.10
C MET A 462 1.49 10.57 -4.70
N GLY A 463 1.91 11.26 -3.67
CA GLY A 463 1.84 10.75 -2.31
C GLY A 463 2.62 9.45 -2.14
N SER A 464 2.27 8.67 -1.12
CA SER A 464 2.84 7.35 -0.88
C SER A 464 2.35 6.28 -1.87
N GLY A 465 1.24 6.53 -2.60
CA GLY A 465 0.65 5.63 -3.59
C GLY A 465 -0.75 5.14 -3.21
N GLY A 466 -1.41 5.77 -2.23
CA GLY A 466 -2.84 5.55 -2.00
C GLY A 466 -3.67 6.01 -3.20
N LEU A 467 -4.54 5.13 -3.71
CA LEU A 467 -5.46 5.40 -4.81
C LEU A 467 -6.87 4.98 -4.41
N ILE A 468 -7.74 5.96 -4.14
CA ILE A 468 -9.12 5.72 -3.73
C ILE A 468 -10.06 6.10 -4.87
N VAL A 469 -10.75 5.10 -5.42
CA VAL A 469 -11.68 5.27 -6.54
C VAL A 469 -13.10 5.53 -6.03
N MET A 470 -13.78 6.49 -6.62
CA MET A 470 -15.12 6.93 -6.27
C MET A 470 -16.08 6.83 -7.45
N ASP A 471 -17.33 6.44 -7.19
CA ASP A 471 -18.41 6.38 -8.17
C ASP A 471 -19.41 7.54 -8.00
N GLU A 472 -20.42 7.57 -8.84
CA GLU A 472 -21.49 8.58 -8.84
C GLU A 472 -22.24 8.71 -7.51
N THR A 473 -22.15 7.73 -6.61
CA THR A 473 -22.84 7.72 -5.32
C THR A 473 -22.01 8.36 -4.20
N ASP A 474 -20.77 8.80 -4.49
CA ASP A 474 -19.93 9.49 -3.52
C ASP A 474 -20.12 11.01 -3.58
N CYS A 475 -20.26 11.65 -2.44
CA CYS A 475 -20.38 13.10 -2.31
C CYS A 475 -19.00 13.72 -2.14
N MET A 476 -18.63 14.64 -3.01
CA MET A 476 -17.27 15.22 -2.99
C MET A 476 -17.06 16.16 -1.81
N VAL A 477 -18.13 16.75 -1.26
CA VAL A 477 -18.08 17.55 -0.03
C VAL A 477 -17.80 16.66 1.19
N ASP A 478 -18.43 15.48 1.25
CA ASP A 478 -18.22 14.49 2.32
C ASP A 478 -16.81 13.87 2.24
N ILE A 479 -16.31 13.62 1.03
CA ILE A 479 -14.92 13.16 0.80
C ILE A 479 -13.91 14.22 1.28
N ALA A 480 -14.10 15.48 0.92
CA ALA A 480 -13.24 16.56 1.42
C ALA A 480 -13.27 16.65 2.96
N LYS A 481 -14.47 16.54 3.56
CA LYS A 481 -14.66 16.49 5.00
C LYS A 481 -13.86 15.35 5.63
N PHE A 482 -13.98 14.12 5.09
CA PHE A 482 -13.27 12.94 5.58
C PHE A 482 -11.75 13.14 5.64
N PHE A 483 -11.14 13.68 4.59
CA PHE A 483 -9.69 13.90 4.58
C PHE A 483 -9.25 15.01 5.53
N VAL A 484 -10.05 16.06 5.68
CA VAL A 484 -9.76 17.15 6.65
C VAL A 484 -9.92 16.66 8.08
N GLU A 485 -10.93 15.87 8.38
CA GLU A 485 -11.14 15.24 9.68
C GLU A 485 -9.94 14.39 10.06
N PHE A 486 -9.51 13.49 9.17
CA PHE A 486 -8.30 12.70 9.34
C PHE A 486 -7.07 13.60 9.62
N THR A 487 -6.84 14.62 8.81
CA THR A 487 -5.67 15.49 8.97
C THR A 487 -5.73 16.32 10.28
N GLN A 488 -6.93 16.71 10.71
CA GLN A 488 -7.14 17.43 11.96
C GLN A 488 -6.81 16.53 13.16
N ASP A 489 -7.24 15.25 13.14
CA ASP A 489 -6.97 14.29 14.19
C ASP A 489 -5.48 13.93 14.28
N GLU A 490 -4.81 13.87 13.13
CA GLU A 490 -3.38 13.54 13.01
C GLU A 490 -2.43 14.75 13.16
N SER A 491 -2.96 15.94 13.35
CA SER A 491 -2.15 17.14 13.57
C SER A 491 -1.39 17.08 14.89
N CYS A 492 -0.06 17.30 14.87
CA CYS A 492 0.73 17.39 16.11
C CYS A 492 0.36 18.57 17.00
N GLY A 493 -0.42 19.53 16.49
CA GLY A 493 -0.88 20.72 17.21
C GLY A 493 0.17 21.81 17.42
N LYS A 494 1.39 21.68 16.87
CA LYS A 494 2.49 22.62 17.11
C LYS A 494 2.24 24.01 16.53
N CYS A 495 1.86 24.10 15.26
CA CYS A 495 1.64 25.39 14.60
C CYS A 495 0.16 25.77 14.51
N THR A 496 -0.15 27.04 14.75
CA THR A 496 -1.53 27.57 14.76
C THR A 496 -2.26 27.37 13.43
N PRO A 497 -1.64 27.61 12.25
CA PRO A 497 -2.34 27.44 10.97
C PRO A 497 -2.90 26.02 10.78
N CYS A 498 -2.13 24.99 11.12
CA CYS A 498 -2.60 23.61 11.05
C CYS A 498 -3.63 23.34 12.16
N ARG A 499 -3.26 23.50 13.44
CA ARG A 499 -4.11 23.17 14.60
C ARG A 499 -5.49 23.80 14.56
N ILE A 500 -5.56 25.10 14.28
CA ILE A 500 -6.81 25.85 14.29
C ILE A 500 -7.45 25.89 12.91
N GLY A 501 -6.65 26.04 11.85
CA GLY A 501 -7.15 26.16 10.49
C GLY A 501 -7.87 24.91 9.99
N THR A 502 -7.30 23.72 10.18
CA THR A 502 -7.95 22.46 9.79
C THR A 502 -9.26 22.26 10.54
N LYS A 503 -9.31 22.60 11.84
CA LYS A 503 -10.55 22.56 12.62
C LYS A 503 -11.61 23.51 12.06
N ARG A 504 -11.26 24.74 11.68
CA ARG A 504 -12.21 25.68 11.10
C ARG A 504 -12.73 25.21 9.73
N ILE A 505 -11.87 24.63 8.88
CA ILE A 505 -12.30 24.01 7.62
C ILE A 505 -13.28 22.87 7.90
N LEU A 506 -12.97 21.99 8.86
CA LEU A 506 -13.82 20.85 9.21
C LEU A 506 -15.20 21.31 9.73
N GLU A 507 -15.25 22.35 10.54
CA GLU A 507 -16.51 22.93 11.03
C GLU A 507 -17.38 23.46 9.88
N ILE A 508 -16.79 24.15 8.90
CA ILE A 508 -17.52 24.64 7.73
C ILE A 508 -18.03 23.48 6.87
N LEU A 509 -17.18 22.48 6.57
CA LEU A 509 -17.59 21.29 5.80
C LEU A 509 -18.68 20.49 6.52
N THR A 510 -18.60 20.37 7.83
CA THR A 510 -19.64 19.73 8.66
C THR A 510 -20.96 20.50 8.56
N LYS A 511 -20.92 21.83 8.72
CA LYS A 511 -22.06 22.73 8.57
C LYS A 511 -22.73 22.55 7.19
N ILE A 512 -21.93 22.47 6.10
CA ILE A 512 -22.43 22.27 4.73
C ILE A 512 -23.10 20.89 4.58
N THR A 513 -22.45 19.82 5.04
CA THR A 513 -22.98 18.45 4.93
C THR A 513 -24.20 18.18 5.83
N GLU A 514 -24.39 19.01 6.89
CA GLU A 514 -25.57 19.00 7.75
C GLU A 514 -26.73 19.85 7.24
N GLY A 515 -26.60 20.50 6.06
CA GLY A 515 -27.63 21.34 5.49
C GLY A 515 -27.70 22.76 6.06
N LYS A 516 -26.76 23.11 6.93
CA LYS A 516 -26.65 24.43 7.58
C LYS A 516 -25.69 25.38 6.85
N GLY A 517 -25.16 24.99 5.68
CA GLY A 517 -24.27 25.80 4.88
C GLY A 517 -24.93 27.14 4.49
N GLU A 518 -24.14 28.20 4.41
CA GLU A 518 -24.56 29.57 4.12
C GLU A 518 -23.76 30.17 2.97
N GLU A 519 -24.31 31.15 2.29
CA GLU A 519 -23.59 31.95 1.29
C GLU A 519 -22.31 32.54 1.91
N GLY A 520 -21.19 32.47 1.16
CA GLY A 520 -19.87 32.89 1.63
C GLY A 520 -19.06 31.81 2.35
N ASP A 521 -19.61 30.62 2.60
CA ASP A 521 -18.85 29.52 3.22
C ASP A 521 -17.78 28.94 2.27
N ILE A 522 -18.02 28.95 0.95
CA ILE A 522 -17.03 28.52 -0.06
C ILE A 522 -15.83 29.46 -0.05
N GLU A 523 -16.06 30.78 -0.08
CA GLU A 523 -15.00 31.79 -0.05
C GLU A 523 -14.19 31.73 1.24
N LYS A 524 -14.83 31.43 2.39
CA LYS A 524 -14.12 31.17 3.65
C LYS A 524 -13.25 29.93 3.58
N LEU A 525 -13.73 28.83 2.97
CA LEU A 525 -12.92 27.62 2.77
C LEU A 525 -11.70 27.92 1.93
N GLU A 526 -11.84 28.62 0.79
CA GLU A 526 -10.74 28.98 -0.10
C GLU A 526 -9.70 29.86 0.62
N ALA A 527 -10.14 30.86 1.38
CA ALA A 527 -9.27 31.77 2.12
C ALA A 527 -8.51 31.04 3.25
N LEU A 528 -9.19 30.18 4.02
CA LEU A 528 -8.56 29.36 5.06
C LEU A 528 -7.56 28.37 4.46
N ALA A 529 -7.93 27.68 3.38
CA ALA A 529 -7.09 26.74 2.67
C ALA A 529 -5.78 27.39 2.21
N LYS A 530 -5.86 28.57 1.57
CA LYS A 530 -4.70 29.34 1.14
C LYS A 530 -3.81 29.75 2.31
N ASN A 531 -4.40 30.22 3.40
CA ASN A 531 -3.65 30.61 4.59
C ASN A 531 -2.88 29.43 5.18
N ILE A 532 -3.54 28.27 5.37
CA ILE A 532 -2.92 27.08 5.94
C ILE A 532 -1.78 26.59 5.06
N SER A 533 -2.00 26.49 3.74
CA SER A 533 -0.98 26.01 2.80
C SER A 533 0.30 26.86 2.81
N THR A 534 0.18 28.17 3.02
CA THR A 534 1.33 29.09 2.96
C THR A 534 2.02 29.30 4.30
N SER A 535 1.35 29.04 5.43
CA SER A 535 1.85 29.41 6.76
C SER A 535 2.08 28.22 7.71
N ALA A 536 1.64 26.99 7.36
CA ALA A 536 1.91 25.82 8.17
C ALA A 536 3.39 25.43 8.15
N LEU A 537 3.88 24.91 9.29
CA LEU A 537 5.29 24.61 9.50
C LEU A 537 5.82 23.45 8.65
N CYS A 538 5.01 22.40 8.45
CA CYS A 538 5.43 21.17 7.75
C CYS A 538 4.44 20.80 6.65
N ALA A 539 4.84 19.82 5.82
CA ALA A 539 4.05 19.35 4.69
C ALA A 539 2.65 18.87 5.08
N LEU A 540 2.48 18.22 6.25
CA LEU A 540 1.15 17.78 6.70
C LEU A 540 0.15 18.96 6.72
N GLY A 541 0.50 20.07 7.38
CA GLY A 541 -0.37 21.23 7.40
C GLY A 541 -0.47 21.95 6.06
N GLN A 542 0.65 22.07 5.33
CA GLN A 542 0.68 22.74 4.03
C GLN A 542 -0.20 22.06 2.99
N THR A 543 -0.32 20.73 3.04
CA THR A 543 -1.10 19.93 2.07
C THR A 543 -2.49 19.55 2.57
N ALA A 544 -2.78 19.68 3.85
CA ALA A 544 -4.10 19.38 4.44
C ALA A 544 -5.31 19.99 3.68
N PRO A 545 -5.22 21.21 3.11
CA PRO A 545 -6.31 21.80 2.34
C PRO A 545 -6.46 21.26 0.91
N ASN A 546 -5.52 20.48 0.39
CA ASN A 546 -5.54 20.04 -1.01
C ASN A 546 -6.82 19.29 -1.42
N PRO A 547 -7.35 18.34 -0.63
CA PRO A 547 -8.62 17.68 -0.97
C PRO A 547 -9.78 18.66 -1.10
N VAL A 548 -9.82 19.70 -0.25
CA VAL A 548 -10.86 20.75 -0.31
C VAL A 548 -10.69 21.57 -1.58
N LEU A 549 -9.48 22.04 -1.86
CA LEU A 549 -9.19 22.86 -3.05
C LEU A 549 -9.46 22.09 -4.34
N ALA A 550 -9.10 20.80 -4.40
CA ALA A 550 -9.34 19.96 -5.56
C ALA A 550 -10.85 19.72 -5.77
N THR A 551 -11.60 19.41 -4.71
CA THR A 551 -13.05 19.20 -4.82
C THR A 551 -13.80 20.49 -5.14
N LEU A 552 -13.38 21.65 -4.60
CA LEU A 552 -13.92 22.96 -5.00
C LEU A 552 -13.61 23.30 -6.46
N LYS A 553 -12.43 22.94 -6.96
CA LYS A 553 -12.03 23.18 -8.35
C LYS A 553 -12.88 22.39 -9.35
N PHE A 554 -13.15 21.12 -9.06
CA PHE A 554 -13.75 20.19 -10.03
C PHE A 554 -15.22 19.86 -9.76
N PHE A 555 -15.75 20.14 -8.57
CA PHE A 555 -17.09 19.77 -8.13
C PHE A 555 -17.75 20.90 -7.32
N ARG A 556 -17.48 22.16 -7.71
CA ARG A 556 -18.03 23.36 -7.03
C ARG A 556 -19.55 23.33 -6.95
N GLU A 557 -20.19 22.84 -8.02
CA GLU A 557 -21.64 22.69 -8.11
C GLU A 557 -22.24 21.81 -6.99
N GLU A 558 -21.50 20.81 -6.50
CA GLU A 558 -21.97 20.02 -5.37
C GLU A 558 -22.00 20.85 -4.07
N TYR A 559 -21.00 21.70 -3.84
CA TYR A 559 -21.00 22.60 -2.70
C TYR A 559 -22.17 23.59 -2.77
N GLU A 560 -22.40 24.17 -3.96
CA GLU A 560 -23.49 25.10 -4.18
C GLU A 560 -24.85 24.43 -3.97
N ALA A 561 -25.06 23.22 -4.47
CA ALA A 561 -26.27 22.45 -4.23
C ALA A 561 -26.51 22.17 -2.74
N HIS A 562 -25.46 21.84 -1.98
CA HIS A 562 -25.58 21.66 -0.53
C HIS A 562 -25.94 22.95 0.21
N ILE A 563 -25.41 24.09 -0.25
CA ILE A 563 -25.61 25.39 0.40
C ILE A 563 -26.95 26.04 -0.01
N ARG A 564 -27.23 26.13 -1.32
CA ARG A 564 -28.39 26.84 -1.85
C ARG A 564 -29.63 25.96 -1.90
N ASP A 565 -29.50 24.78 -2.52
CA ASP A 565 -30.64 23.88 -2.76
C ASP A 565 -30.95 22.98 -1.57
N LYS A 566 -30.09 22.98 -0.54
CA LYS A 566 -30.15 22.07 0.60
C LYS A 566 -30.30 20.62 0.18
N LYS A 567 -29.58 20.23 -0.87
CA LYS A 567 -29.64 18.91 -1.47
C LYS A 567 -28.24 18.32 -1.68
N CYS A 568 -28.07 17.04 -1.37
CA CYS A 568 -26.87 16.28 -1.71
C CYS A 568 -27.10 15.54 -3.02
N PRO A 569 -26.46 15.92 -4.15
CA PRO A 569 -26.68 15.27 -5.45
C PRO A 569 -26.40 13.75 -5.42
N ALA A 570 -25.40 13.30 -4.66
CA ALA A 570 -25.06 11.89 -4.47
C ALA A 570 -25.98 11.16 -3.47
N GLY A 571 -26.88 11.87 -2.77
CA GLY A 571 -27.74 11.28 -1.73
C GLY A 571 -26.98 10.64 -0.58
N LYS A 572 -25.79 11.16 -0.23
CA LYS A 572 -24.90 10.65 0.82
C LYS A 572 -25.14 11.35 2.14
N CYS A 573 -25.25 12.68 2.14
CA CYS A 573 -25.40 13.52 3.33
C CYS A 573 -26.79 13.38 3.92
N LYS A 574 -26.91 12.69 5.06
CA LYS A 574 -28.20 12.30 5.66
C LYS A 574 -29.12 13.46 6.00
N SER A 575 -28.58 14.63 6.28
CA SER A 575 -29.37 15.84 6.58
C SER A 575 -30.01 16.46 5.33
N LEU A 576 -29.53 16.09 4.14
CA LEU A 576 -29.89 16.70 2.86
C LEU A 576 -30.70 15.80 1.93
N PHE A 577 -31.35 14.76 2.45
CA PHE A 577 -32.34 13.97 1.75
C PHE A 577 -33.35 13.35 2.73
N THR A 578 -34.49 12.99 2.21
CA THR A 578 -35.49 12.19 2.91
C THR A 578 -35.72 10.87 2.18
N MET A 579 -36.07 9.81 2.93
CA MET A 579 -36.49 8.54 2.34
C MET A 579 -37.97 8.61 2.05
N VAL A 580 -38.33 8.36 0.79
CA VAL A 580 -39.74 8.44 0.34
C VAL A 580 -40.16 7.13 -0.34
N ILE A 581 -41.40 6.71 -0.11
CA ILE A 581 -42.03 5.60 -0.82
C ILE A 581 -42.99 6.17 -1.87
N ASP A 582 -42.76 5.82 -3.12
CA ASP A 582 -43.66 6.11 -4.24
C ASP A 582 -44.91 5.21 -4.12
N PRO A 583 -46.09 5.80 -3.87
CA PRO A 583 -47.30 5.02 -3.65
C PRO A 583 -47.78 4.26 -4.93
N GLU A 584 -47.44 4.76 -6.14
CA GLU A 584 -47.83 4.10 -7.39
C GLU A 584 -47.01 2.82 -7.63
N LYS A 585 -45.74 2.84 -7.25
CA LYS A 585 -44.84 1.69 -7.39
C LYS A 585 -44.94 0.71 -6.20
N CYS A 586 -45.39 1.17 -5.05
CA CYS A 586 -45.46 0.35 -3.86
C CYS A 586 -46.57 -0.71 -3.93
N LYS A 587 -46.21 -1.98 -3.85
CA LYS A 587 -47.17 -3.11 -3.89
C LYS A 587 -47.60 -3.61 -2.52
N GLY A 588 -47.24 -2.92 -1.44
CA GLY A 588 -47.62 -3.28 -0.05
C GLY A 588 -47.08 -4.63 0.39
N CYS A 589 -45.89 -5.02 0.00
CA CYS A 589 -45.30 -6.34 0.34
C CYS A 589 -44.76 -6.44 1.77
N THR A 590 -44.76 -5.36 2.52
CA THR A 590 -44.34 -5.25 3.94
C THR A 590 -42.83 -5.47 4.21
N LEU A 591 -42.02 -5.83 3.22
CA LEU A 591 -40.61 -6.21 3.43
C LEU A 591 -39.78 -5.05 4.03
N CYS A 592 -39.99 -3.83 3.55
CA CYS A 592 -39.32 -2.63 4.07
C CYS A 592 -39.71 -2.33 5.53
N ALA A 593 -40.99 -2.52 5.90
CA ALA A 593 -41.45 -2.28 7.26
C ALA A 593 -40.89 -3.34 8.26
N ARG A 594 -40.86 -4.61 7.86
CA ARG A 594 -40.31 -5.70 8.68
C ARG A 594 -38.79 -5.57 8.91
N ASN A 595 -38.06 -5.02 7.94
CA ASN A 595 -36.60 -4.86 8.01
C ASN A 595 -36.18 -3.46 8.53
N CYS A 596 -37.12 -2.60 8.89
CA CYS A 596 -36.80 -1.28 9.41
C CYS A 596 -36.32 -1.39 10.89
N PRO A 597 -35.04 -1.10 11.20
CA PRO A 597 -34.49 -1.30 12.53
C PRO A 597 -35.11 -0.39 13.60
N VAL A 598 -35.76 0.71 13.20
CA VAL A 598 -36.38 1.71 14.10
C VAL A 598 -37.90 1.76 13.96
N GLY A 599 -38.51 0.89 13.17
CA GLY A 599 -39.95 0.87 12.97
C GLY A 599 -40.54 2.14 12.36
N ALA A 600 -39.77 2.85 11.54
CA ALA A 600 -40.18 4.10 10.91
C ALA A 600 -41.12 3.90 9.70
N ILE A 601 -41.45 2.67 9.30
CA ILE A 601 -42.26 2.39 8.13
C ILE A 601 -43.56 1.73 8.54
N THR A 602 -44.68 2.34 8.19
CA THR A 602 -46.03 1.85 8.50
C THR A 602 -46.82 1.58 7.22
N GLY A 603 -47.76 0.67 7.28
CA GLY A 603 -48.63 0.28 6.17
C GLY A 603 -49.23 -1.10 6.39
N THR A 604 -50.19 -1.46 5.54
CA THR A 604 -50.87 -2.77 5.59
C THR A 604 -50.57 -3.55 4.29
N VAL A 605 -50.71 -4.86 4.35
CA VAL A 605 -50.50 -5.75 3.19
C VAL A 605 -51.38 -5.30 2.02
N ARG A 606 -50.75 -5.25 0.82
CA ARG A 606 -51.34 -4.80 -0.46
C ARG A 606 -51.68 -3.31 -0.54
N ASN A 607 -51.36 -2.52 0.50
CA ASN A 607 -51.51 -1.07 0.44
C ASN A 607 -50.12 -0.38 0.45
N PRO A 608 -49.98 0.81 -0.16
CA PRO A 608 -48.75 1.57 -0.08
C PRO A 608 -48.32 1.84 1.37
N HIS A 609 -47.01 1.70 1.62
CA HIS A 609 -46.42 2.02 2.91
C HIS A 609 -45.94 3.48 2.95
N VAL A 610 -45.77 4.02 4.14
CA VAL A 610 -45.28 5.38 4.38
C VAL A 610 -44.12 5.35 5.35
N ILE A 611 -43.14 6.21 5.12
CA ILE A 611 -41.99 6.42 6.01
C ILE A 611 -42.25 7.62 6.90
N ASP A 612 -42.15 7.43 8.21
CA ASP A 612 -42.11 8.50 9.19
C ASP A 612 -40.73 9.16 9.18
N ALA A 613 -40.64 10.36 8.64
CA ALA A 613 -39.39 11.09 8.45
C ALA A 613 -38.69 11.44 9.79
N GLU A 614 -39.43 11.60 10.88
CA GLU A 614 -38.87 11.94 12.20
C GLU A 614 -38.23 10.70 12.86
N LYS A 615 -38.80 9.53 12.66
CA LYS A 615 -38.25 8.25 13.17
C LYS A 615 -37.16 7.68 12.27
N CYS A 616 -37.14 8.07 11.01
CA CYS A 616 -36.24 7.48 10.00
C CYS A 616 -34.78 7.89 10.22
N ILE A 617 -33.90 6.93 10.53
CA ILE A 617 -32.46 7.13 10.65
C ILE A 617 -31.71 7.12 9.30
N LYS A 618 -32.45 7.05 8.18
CA LYS A 618 -31.91 7.11 6.80
C LYS A 618 -30.82 6.07 6.51
N CYS A 619 -30.95 4.86 7.06
CA CYS A 619 -29.96 3.79 6.96
C CYS A 619 -29.89 3.12 5.57
N GLY A 620 -30.91 3.27 4.73
CA GLY A 620 -30.98 2.69 3.39
C GLY A 620 -31.51 1.26 3.30
N VAL A 621 -31.65 0.52 4.40
CA VAL A 621 -32.09 -0.91 4.41
C VAL A 621 -33.39 -1.12 3.65
N CYS A 622 -34.35 -0.22 3.76
CA CYS A 622 -35.61 -0.30 3.03
C CYS A 622 -35.45 -0.12 1.51
N LEU A 623 -34.52 0.72 1.07
CA LEU A 623 -34.18 0.95 -0.32
C LEU A 623 -33.59 -0.32 -0.94
N ASP A 624 -32.60 -0.93 -0.27
CA ASP A 624 -31.90 -2.14 -0.74
C ASP A 624 -32.85 -3.36 -0.82
N ASN A 625 -33.84 -3.41 0.06
CA ASN A 625 -34.82 -4.50 0.12
C ASN A 625 -36.01 -4.30 -0.81
N CYS A 626 -36.19 -3.13 -1.44
CA CYS A 626 -37.37 -2.85 -2.28
C CYS A 626 -37.24 -3.41 -3.70
N ARG A 627 -37.77 -4.60 -3.94
CA ARG A 627 -37.76 -5.27 -5.25
C ARG A 627 -38.55 -4.52 -6.34
N PHE A 628 -39.41 -3.58 -5.95
CA PHE A 628 -40.27 -2.82 -6.85
C PHE A 628 -39.71 -1.44 -7.20
N GLY A 629 -38.53 -1.08 -6.67
CA GLY A 629 -37.94 0.24 -6.88
C GLY A 629 -38.84 1.38 -6.40
N ALA A 630 -39.71 1.13 -5.41
CA ALA A 630 -40.67 2.11 -4.93
C ALA A 630 -40.08 3.06 -3.87
N ILE A 631 -38.84 2.87 -3.44
CA ILE A 631 -38.20 3.69 -2.39
C ILE A 631 -37.06 4.48 -3.02
N SER A 632 -37.02 5.76 -2.73
CA SER A 632 -35.98 6.68 -3.23
C SER A 632 -35.52 7.67 -2.15
N LYS A 633 -34.37 8.27 -2.38
CA LYS A 633 -33.88 9.45 -1.65
C LYS A 633 -34.33 10.71 -2.39
N GLN A 634 -34.98 11.64 -1.72
CA GLN A 634 -35.43 12.92 -2.27
C GLN A 634 -34.90 14.09 -1.44
#